data_0e083bbccb9f996588d63c27779e8615
#
_entry.id   0e083bbccb9f996588d63c27779e8615
#
_cell.length_a   1.000
_cell.length_b   1.000
_cell.length_c   1.000
_cell.angle_alpha   90.00
_cell.angle_beta   90.00
_cell.angle_gamma   90.00
#
_symmetry.space_group_name_H-M   'P 1'
#
loop_
_entity.id
_entity.type
_entity.pdbx_description
1 polymer ?
#
loop_
_entity_poly.entity_id
_entity_poly.type
_entity_poly.pdbx_seq_one_letter_code
_entity_poly.pdbx_strand_id
1 'polypeptide(L)'
;MSTFMANKGNIERKWYILDAAGKPLGKTATVAATLLRGKHKPEYAPHADCGDFVIVINAEKAVLTGKKLDQKYYRTHSGYVGGLKETKYRKLMQDKPELAMKLAVRGMMPRNIITKDSLTRLKIFRGPEHIHAAQKPELWAAE
;
A
#
# COMPACT_ATOMS: atom_id res chain seq x y z
N MET A 1 32.57 -16.88 -11.01
CA MET A 1 31.65 -16.02 -10.19
C MET A 1 30.22 -16.22 -10.70
N SER A 2 29.30 -16.58 -9.82
CA SER A 2 27.88 -16.65 -10.17
C SER A 2 27.21 -15.36 -9.72
N THR A 3 26.42 -14.72 -10.59
CA THR A 3 25.59 -13.59 -10.22
C THR A 3 24.34 -14.09 -9.50
N PHE A 4 23.88 -13.34 -8.47
CA PHE A 4 22.64 -13.64 -7.78
C PHE A 4 21.46 -13.42 -8.74
N MET A 5 20.60 -14.42 -8.86
CA MET A 5 19.33 -14.32 -9.60
C MET A 5 18.17 -14.50 -8.64
N ALA A 6 17.33 -13.47 -8.54
CA ALA A 6 16.17 -13.49 -7.66
C ALA A 6 15.11 -14.49 -8.15
N ASN A 7 14.80 -15.47 -7.30
CA ASN A 7 13.76 -16.50 -7.52
C ASN A 7 12.88 -16.63 -6.29
N LYS A 8 11.69 -17.23 -6.42
CA LYS A 8 10.76 -17.42 -5.30
C LYS A 8 11.37 -18.17 -4.11
N GLY A 9 12.37 -19.04 -4.35
CA GLY A 9 12.99 -19.86 -3.30
C GLY A 9 14.19 -19.23 -2.58
N ASN A 10 14.76 -18.15 -3.11
CA ASN A 10 15.96 -17.52 -2.55
C ASN A 10 15.75 -16.09 -2.03
N ILE A 11 14.51 -15.61 -2.07
CA ILE A 11 14.14 -14.28 -1.55
C ILE A 11 13.57 -14.43 -0.15
N GLU A 12 14.24 -13.85 0.84
CA GLU A 12 13.75 -13.71 2.20
C GLU A 12 12.75 -12.55 2.28
N ARG A 13 11.59 -12.79 2.90
CA ARG A 13 10.53 -11.78 3.07
C ARG A 13 10.39 -11.42 4.52
N LYS A 14 10.44 -10.13 4.81
CA LYS A 14 10.22 -9.56 6.13
C LYS A 14 8.83 -8.93 6.23
N TRP A 15 8.41 -8.67 7.46
CA TRP A 15 7.17 -7.98 7.76
C TRP A 15 7.47 -6.61 8.34
N TYR A 16 6.88 -5.57 7.77
CA TYR A 16 7.06 -4.19 8.21
C TYR A 16 5.74 -3.55 8.59
N ILE A 17 5.76 -2.75 9.65
CA ILE A 17 4.63 -1.91 10.06
C ILE A 17 4.92 -0.48 9.66
N LEU A 18 3.94 0.17 9.05
CA LEU A 18 3.91 1.59 8.75
C LEU A 18 2.79 2.25 9.53
N ASP A 19 3.11 3.26 10.33
CA ASP A 19 2.12 4.09 10.98
C ASP A 19 1.76 5.29 10.09
N ALA A 20 0.48 5.39 9.74
CA ALA A 20 -0.06 6.45 8.90
C ALA A 20 -0.60 7.64 9.71
N ALA A 21 -0.62 7.57 11.05
CA ALA A 21 -1.17 8.61 11.89
C ALA A 21 -0.44 9.96 11.69
N GLY A 22 -1.20 11.01 11.35
CA GLY A 22 -0.66 12.35 11.13
C GLY A 22 0.23 12.51 9.90
N LYS A 23 0.49 11.45 9.15
CA LYS A 23 1.32 11.50 7.93
C LYS A 23 0.47 11.70 6.70
N PRO A 24 0.99 12.39 5.66
CA PRO A 24 0.30 12.48 4.38
C PRO A 24 0.09 11.09 3.78
N LEU A 25 -1.14 10.80 3.35
CA LEU A 25 -1.52 9.51 2.75
C LEU A 25 -0.59 9.12 1.60
N GLY A 26 -0.20 10.08 0.75
CA GLY A 26 0.70 9.84 -0.37
C GLY A 26 2.10 9.43 0.05
N LYS A 27 2.68 10.04 1.10
CA LYS A 27 4.01 9.64 1.62
C LYS A 27 4.01 8.23 2.17
N THR A 28 3.02 7.89 2.99
CA THR A 28 2.86 6.52 3.51
C THR A 28 2.69 5.51 2.37
N ALA A 29 1.89 5.85 1.36
CA ALA A 29 1.68 5.01 0.19
C ALA A 29 2.96 4.80 -0.64
N THR A 30 3.82 5.83 -0.76
CA THR A 30 5.12 5.73 -1.47
C THR A 30 6.05 4.74 -0.77
N VAL A 31 6.18 4.85 0.56
CA VAL A 31 7.00 3.92 1.35
C VAL A 31 6.46 2.49 1.23
N ALA A 32 5.14 2.32 1.38
CA ALA A 32 4.50 1.01 1.22
C ALA A 32 4.76 0.40 -0.17
N ALA A 33 4.65 1.18 -1.24
CA ALA A 33 4.93 0.73 -2.60
C ALA A 33 6.39 0.32 -2.80
N THR A 34 7.33 1.06 -2.21
CA THR A 34 8.76 0.76 -2.26
C THR A 34 9.07 -0.59 -1.59
N LEU A 35 8.52 -0.82 -0.39
CA LEU A 35 8.69 -2.07 0.35
C LEU A 35 8.03 -3.25 -0.36
N LEU A 36 6.82 -3.09 -0.88
CA LEU A 36 6.08 -4.11 -1.62
C LEU A 36 6.79 -4.54 -2.91
N ARG A 37 7.50 -3.62 -3.57
CA ARG A 37 8.34 -3.95 -4.73
C ARG A 37 9.71 -4.52 -4.36
N GLY A 38 10.17 -4.29 -3.13
CA GLY A 38 11.50 -4.69 -2.69
C GLY A 38 12.63 -3.79 -3.19
N LYS A 39 12.33 -2.54 -3.57
CA LYS A 39 13.34 -1.58 -4.05
C LYS A 39 14.40 -1.20 -3.01
N HIS A 40 14.13 -1.42 -1.74
CA HIS A 40 15.08 -1.21 -0.63
C HIS A 40 16.12 -2.31 -0.53
N LYS A 41 15.94 -3.44 -1.23
CA LYS A 41 16.88 -4.58 -1.22
C LYS A 41 17.91 -4.47 -2.33
N PRO A 42 19.18 -4.83 -2.06
CA PRO A 42 20.20 -4.89 -3.11
C PRO A 42 19.89 -5.95 -4.17
N GLU A 43 19.12 -6.95 -3.81
CA GLU A 43 18.71 -8.09 -4.66
C GLU A 43 17.54 -7.76 -5.59
N TYR A 44 17.08 -6.52 -5.61
CA TYR A 44 15.93 -6.11 -6.41
C TYR A 44 16.11 -6.42 -7.89
N ALA A 45 15.14 -7.12 -8.47
CA ALA A 45 15.07 -7.40 -9.89
C ALA A 45 13.67 -7.05 -10.44
N PRO A 46 13.57 -6.34 -11.59
CA PRO A 46 12.27 -5.93 -12.14
C PRO A 46 11.38 -7.08 -12.59
N HIS A 47 11.98 -8.22 -12.97
CA HIS A 47 11.28 -9.41 -13.47
C HIS A 47 10.82 -10.37 -12.36
N ALA A 48 11.32 -10.19 -11.15
CA ALA A 48 11.01 -11.05 -10.02
C ALA A 48 10.28 -10.28 -8.91
N ASP A 49 9.47 -11.00 -8.15
CA ASP A 49 8.77 -10.44 -6.99
C ASP A 49 9.65 -10.53 -5.74
N CYS A 50 10.41 -9.45 -5.48
CA CYS A 50 11.37 -9.35 -4.38
C CYS A 50 10.80 -8.67 -3.12
N GLY A 51 9.54 -8.25 -3.13
CA GLY A 51 8.95 -7.41 -2.09
C GLY A 51 8.63 -8.12 -0.78
N ASP A 52 8.44 -7.32 0.25
CA ASP A 52 8.13 -7.73 1.62
C ASP A 52 6.64 -7.60 1.94
N PHE A 53 6.25 -8.07 3.13
CA PHE A 53 4.92 -7.85 3.67
C PHE A 53 4.84 -6.48 4.35
N VAL A 54 3.77 -5.75 4.10
CA VAL A 54 3.56 -4.42 4.65
C VAL A 54 2.22 -4.35 5.37
N ILE A 55 2.27 -3.93 6.63
CA ILE A 55 1.11 -3.64 7.45
C ILE A 55 1.03 -2.12 7.61
N VAL A 56 -0.08 -1.51 7.22
CA VAL A 56 -0.35 -0.09 7.47
C VAL A 56 -1.39 0.00 8.58
N ILE A 57 -1.04 0.70 9.66
CA ILE A 57 -1.94 0.96 10.79
C ILE A 57 -2.39 2.42 10.79
N ASN A 58 -3.47 2.71 11.54
CA ASN A 58 -4.03 4.06 11.68
C ASN A 58 -4.43 4.72 10.35
N ALA A 59 -4.95 3.95 9.39
CA ALA A 59 -5.31 4.47 8.08
C ALA A 59 -6.35 5.60 8.14
N GLU A 60 -7.24 5.61 9.14
CA GLU A 60 -8.24 6.67 9.34
C GLU A 60 -7.62 8.03 9.72
N LYS A 61 -6.44 8.00 10.39
CA LYS A 61 -5.72 9.19 10.84
C LYS A 61 -4.74 9.73 9.81
N ALA A 62 -4.69 9.13 8.62
CA ALA A 62 -3.88 9.64 7.51
C ALA A 62 -4.41 10.98 7.01
N VAL A 63 -3.50 11.91 6.75
CA VAL A 63 -3.84 13.29 6.38
C VAL A 63 -3.90 13.44 4.86
N LEU A 64 -4.94 14.10 4.37
CA LEU A 64 -5.04 14.59 3.00
C LEU A 64 -4.78 16.10 2.98
N THR A 65 -3.74 16.52 2.29
CA THR A 65 -3.31 17.92 2.23
C THR A 65 -4.20 18.77 1.31
N GLY A 66 -4.31 20.06 1.62
CA GLY A 66 -5.10 20.99 0.85
C GLY A 66 -6.60 20.70 0.88
N LYS A 67 -7.28 20.99 -0.22
CA LYS A 67 -8.74 20.81 -0.35
C LYS A 67 -9.15 19.43 -0.91
N LYS A 68 -8.26 18.42 -0.82
CA LYS A 68 -8.50 17.09 -1.41
C LYS A 68 -9.71 16.37 -0.80
N LEU A 69 -10.01 16.59 0.47
CA LEU A 69 -11.18 15.99 1.12
C LEU A 69 -12.48 16.32 0.39
N ASP A 70 -12.60 17.53 -0.14
CA ASP A 70 -13.83 18.03 -0.78
C ASP A 70 -13.77 17.96 -2.32
N GLN A 71 -12.57 18.07 -2.91
CA GLN A 71 -12.41 18.15 -4.36
C GLN A 71 -12.03 16.82 -5.00
N LYS A 72 -11.46 15.87 -4.25
CA LYS A 72 -11.08 14.57 -4.79
C LYS A 72 -12.24 13.59 -4.69
N TYR A 73 -12.48 12.86 -5.80
CA TYR A 73 -13.54 11.86 -5.89
C TYR A 73 -12.96 10.49 -6.17
N TYR A 74 -13.54 9.49 -5.52
CA TYR A 74 -13.42 8.09 -5.91
C TYR A 74 -14.54 7.78 -6.88
N ARG A 75 -14.18 7.42 -8.11
CA ARG A 75 -15.12 7.16 -9.19
C ARG A 75 -15.13 5.68 -9.56
N THR A 76 -16.33 5.13 -9.70
CA THR A 76 -16.57 3.79 -10.23
C THR A 76 -17.64 3.83 -11.28
N HIS A 77 -17.58 2.91 -12.25
CA HIS A 77 -18.58 2.81 -13.31
C HIS A 77 -19.06 1.37 -13.44
N SER A 78 -20.37 1.15 -13.51
CA SER A 78 -20.97 -0.20 -13.61
C SER A 78 -20.91 -0.81 -15.01
N GLY A 79 -20.55 -0.03 -16.04
CA GLY A 79 -20.61 -0.43 -17.45
C GLY A 79 -21.95 -0.17 -18.14
N TYR A 80 -22.99 0.23 -17.40
CA TYR A 80 -24.30 0.60 -17.95
C TYR A 80 -24.42 2.12 -18.13
N VAL A 81 -25.33 2.55 -19.01
CA VAL A 81 -25.65 3.97 -19.21
C VAL A 81 -26.07 4.59 -17.88
N GLY A 82 -25.46 5.74 -17.52
CA GLY A 82 -25.71 6.41 -16.23
C GLY A 82 -25.10 5.71 -15.01
N GLY A 83 -24.22 4.72 -15.19
CA GLY A 83 -23.63 3.92 -14.12
C GLY A 83 -22.44 4.55 -13.40
N LEU A 84 -22.13 5.84 -13.63
CA LEU A 84 -21.05 6.54 -12.91
C LEU A 84 -21.44 6.79 -11.46
N LYS A 85 -20.61 6.34 -10.53
CA LYS A 85 -20.75 6.61 -9.09
C LYS A 85 -19.55 7.41 -8.60
N GLU A 86 -19.79 8.51 -7.92
CA GLU A 86 -18.78 9.39 -7.37
C GLU A 86 -18.92 9.50 -5.86
N THR A 87 -17.83 9.27 -5.13
CA THR A 87 -17.79 9.43 -3.68
C THR A 87 -16.70 10.43 -3.32
N LYS A 88 -17.03 11.49 -2.57
CA LYS A 88 -16.03 12.44 -2.06
C LYS A 88 -15.06 11.73 -1.13
N TYR A 89 -13.77 12.13 -1.16
CA TYR A 89 -12.76 11.54 -0.28
C TYR A 89 -13.06 11.77 1.20
N ARG A 90 -13.74 12.84 1.58
CA ARG A 90 -14.22 13.05 2.95
C ARG A 90 -15.05 11.86 3.44
N LYS A 91 -16.06 11.45 2.65
CA LYS A 91 -16.89 10.29 2.97
C LYS A 91 -16.09 8.98 2.90
N LEU A 92 -15.23 8.83 1.89
CA LEU A 92 -14.42 7.62 1.73
C LEU A 92 -13.49 7.39 2.93
N MET A 93 -12.86 8.44 3.47
CA MET A 93 -11.98 8.34 4.64
C MET A 93 -12.73 8.03 5.93
N GLN A 94 -13.99 8.42 6.04
CA GLN A 94 -14.84 8.08 7.18
C GLN A 94 -15.32 6.63 7.12
N ASP A 95 -15.80 6.19 5.95
CA ASP A 95 -16.42 4.88 5.77
C ASP A 95 -15.37 3.76 5.55
N LYS A 96 -14.41 4.00 4.64
CA LYS A 96 -13.45 2.98 4.16
C LYS A 96 -12.04 3.57 3.94
N PRO A 97 -11.34 3.98 5.01
CA PRO A 97 -9.98 4.55 4.89
C PRO A 97 -8.98 3.54 4.32
N GLU A 98 -9.19 2.24 4.56
CA GLU A 98 -8.33 1.19 4.01
C GLU A 98 -8.37 1.17 2.47
N LEU A 99 -9.56 1.41 1.89
CA LEU A 99 -9.72 1.48 0.44
C LEU A 99 -8.97 2.69 -0.13
N ALA A 100 -9.04 3.85 0.52
CA ALA A 100 -8.32 5.04 0.09
C ALA A 100 -6.80 4.81 0.07
N MET A 101 -6.25 4.20 1.12
CA MET A 101 -4.82 3.85 1.19
C MET A 101 -4.45 2.80 0.14
N LYS A 102 -5.25 1.75 -0.02
CA LYS A 102 -5.02 0.71 -1.03
C LYS A 102 -4.98 1.26 -2.45
N LEU A 103 -5.88 2.17 -2.78
CA LEU A 103 -5.92 2.84 -4.10
C LEU A 103 -4.68 3.70 -4.32
N ALA A 104 -4.21 4.41 -3.29
CA ALA A 104 -3.00 5.22 -3.36
C ALA A 104 -1.76 4.34 -3.63
N VAL A 105 -1.60 3.25 -2.89
CA VAL A 105 -0.49 2.30 -3.09
C VAL A 105 -0.56 1.66 -4.48
N ARG A 106 -1.73 1.19 -4.89
CA ARG A 106 -1.93 0.58 -6.22
C ARG A 106 -1.57 1.54 -7.35
N GLY A 107 -1.91 2.82 -7.21
CA GLY A 107 -1.58 3.86 -8.20
C GLY A 107 -0.08 4.13 -8.33
N MET A 108 0.71 3.83 -7.29
CA MET A 108 2.17 3.99 -7.24
C MET A 108 2.93 2.74 -7.68
N MET A 109 2.22 1.63 -7.90
CA MET A 109 2.80 0.38 -8.36
C MET A 109 2.70 0.27 -9.90
N PRO A 110 3.63 -0.42 -10.57
CA PRO A 110 3.53 -0.67 -12.01
C PRO A 110 2.33 -1.56 -12.33
N ARG A 111 1.73 -1.36 -13.51
CA ARG A 111 0.56 -2.14 -13.96
C ARG A 111 1.02 -3.44 -14.63
N ASN A 112 1.42 -4.41 -13.83
CA ASN A 112 1.85 -5.73 -14.30
C ASN A 112 1.30 -6.86 -13.41
N ILE A 113 1.56 -8.10 -13.81
CA ILE A 113 1.12 -9.30 -13.08
C ILE A 113 1.78 -9.36 -11.68
N ILE A 114 3.07 -9.02 -11.57
CA ILE A 114 3.82 -9.04 -10.31
C ILE A 114 3.16 -8.13 -9.26
N THR A 115 2.63 -6.99 -9.68
CA THR A 115 1.92 -6.08 -8.78
C THR A 115 0.66 -6.70 -8.17
N LYS A 116 -0.05 -7.56 -8.89
CA LYS A 116 -1.22 -8.25 -8.32
C LYS A 116 -0.82 -9.11 -7.12
N ASP A 117 0.26 -9.85 -7.25
CA ASP A 117 0.81 -10.68 -6.18
C ASP A 117 1.35 -9.82 -5.03
N SER A 118 2.06 -8.74 -5.35
CA SER A 118 2.59 -7.79 -4.36
C SER A 118 1.49 -7.14 -3.52
N LEU A 119 0.36 -6.76 -4.13
CA LEU A 119 -0.78 -6.16 -3.42
C LEU A 119 -1.48 -7.12 -2.46
N THR A 120 -1.34 -8.43 -2.60
CA THR A 120 -1.86 -9.40 -1.63
C THR A 120 -1.12 -9.34 -0.29
N ARG A 121 0.14 -8.89 -0.30
CA ARG A 121 0.99 -8.72 0.88
C ARG A 121 0.77 -7.39 1.61
N LEU A 122 -0.02 -6.49 1.05
CA LEU A 122 -0.43 -5.26 1.71
C LEU A 122 -1.62 -5.52 2.61
N LYS A 123 -1.45 -5.28 3.91
CA LYS A 123 -2.49 -5.36 4.92
C LYS A 123 -2.71 -3.96 5.50
N ILE A 124 -3.93 -3.48 5.47
CA ILE A 124 -4.27 -2.13 5.93
C ILE A 124 -5.32 -2.23 7.03
N PHE A 125 -5.07 -1.57 8.14
CA PHE A 125 -5.95 -1.53 9.29
C PHE A 125 -6.37 -0.09 9.59
N ARG A 126 -7.62 0.07 9.91
CA ARG A 126 -8.21 1.37 10.23
C ARG A 126 -7.60 1.97 11.48
N GLY A 127 -7.52 1.16 12.55
CA GLY A 127 -7.00 1.53 13.86
C GLY A 127 -5.53 1.16 14.09
N PRO A 128 -5.09 1.23 15.35
CA PRO A 128 -3.71 0.91 15.74
C PRO A 128 -3.46 -0.61 15.82
N GLU A 129 -4.50 -1.42 15.98
CA GLU A 129 -4.37 -2.85 16.19
C GLU A 129 -4.32 -3.62 14.88
N HIS A 130 -3.52 -4.68 14.85
CA HIS A 130 -3.42 -5.60 13.73
C HIS A 130 -3.38 -7.07 14.21
N ILE A 131 -3.82 -7.99 13.37
CA ILE A 131 -3.92 -9.43 13.69
C ILE A 131 -2.64 -10.23 13.42
N HIS A 132 -1.58 -9.58 12.93
CA HIS A 132 -0.34 -10.24 12.48
C HIS A 132 0.80 -10.20 13.51
N ALA A 133 0.48 -10.29 14.79
CA ALA A 133 1.51 -10.27 15.87
C ALA A 133 2.45 -11.48 15.80
N ALA A 134 1.93 -12.65 15.40
CA ALA A 134 2.71 -13.89 15.29
C ALA A 134 3.88 -13.81 14.29
N GLN A 135 3.79 -12.95 13.29
CA GLN A 135 4.82 -12.72 12.29
C GLN A 135 5.96 -11.81 12.77
N LYS A 136 5.86 -11.25 13.99
CA LYS A 136 6.83 -10.32 14.59
C LYS A 136 7.25 -9.20 13.63
N PRO A 137 6.30 -8.39 13.14
CA PRO A 137 6.61 -7.36 12.18
C PRO A 137 7.48 -6.26 12.80
N GLU A 138 8.45 -5.77 12.02
CA GLU A 138 9.37 -4.70 12.42
C GLU A 138 8.74 -3.33 12.08
N LEU A 139 8.88 -2.37 12.99
CA LEU A 139 8.46 -1.00 12.70
C LEU A 139 9.42 -0.38 11.68
N TRP A 140 8.89 0.06 10.54
CA TRP A 140 9.68 0.80 9.57
C TRP A 140 9.80 2.26 10.01
N ALA A 141 10.99 2.64 10.48
CA ALA A 141 11.31 4.04 10.70
C ALA A 141 11.56 4.69 9.33
N ALA A 142 10.56 5.42 8.82
CA ALA A 142 10.79 6.29 7.68
C ALA A 142 11.60 7.50 8.16
N GLU A 143 12.84 7.59 7.70
CA GLU A 143 13.60 8.84 7.72
C GLU A 143 12.95 9.88 6.81
#